data_2659cccfc684966c58ef3976fec55464
#
_entry.id   2659cccfc684966c58ef3976fec55464
#
_cell.length_a   1.000
_cell.length_b   1.000
_cell.length_c   1.000
_cell.angle_alpha   90.00
_cell.angle_beta   90.00
_cell.angle_gamma   90.00
#
_symmetry.space_group_name_H-M   'P 1'
#
loop_
_entity.id
_entity.type
_entity.pdbx_description
1 polymer ?
#
loop_
_entity_poly.entity_id
_entity_poly.type
_entity_poly.pdbx_seq_one_letter_code
_entity_poly.pdbx_strand_id
1 'polypeptide(L)'
;PRVTFVLQHAGMLEDLSPEGVAAWREGMQRLAARPNVVSKLSGLGTFLHRNDPDHIARTVRDTVAMFGAERCLFGSNFPIEKLWTSYADLVGAYRGAVAPLSAPEIDAIFAATARRVYRL
;
A
#
# COMPACT_ATOMS: atom_id res chain seq x y z
N PRO A 1 13.93 -16.86 -6.23
CA PRO A 1 12.96 -16.86 -7.35
C PRO A 1 13.40 -15.88 -8.45
N ARG A 2 13.14 -16.23 -9.72
CA ARG A 2 13.55 -15.40 -10.88
C ARG A 2 12.57 -14.24 -11.16
N VAL A 3 11.39 -14.27 -10.57
CA VAL A 3 10.31 -13.30 -10.82
C VAL A 3 9.95 -12.60 -9.53
N THR A 4 9.84 -11.27 -9.56
CA THR A 4 9.28 -10.47 -8.50
C THR A 4 7.79 -10.21 -8.79
N PHE A 5 6.93 -10.49 -7.84
CA PHE A 5 5.50 -10.18 -7.93
C PHE A 5 5.21 -8.85 -7.24
N VAL A 6 4.51 -7.97 -7.93
CA VAL A 6 4.02 -6.70 -7.37
C VAL A 6 2.54 -6.85 -7.09
N LEU A 7 2.19 -7.05 -5.82
CA LEU A 7 0.81 -7.15 -5.37
C LEU A 7 0.16 -5.77 -5.42
N GLN A 8 -0.85 -5.61 -6.28
CA GLN A 8 -1.54 -4.33 -6.47
C GLN A 8 -2.47 -4.01 -5.29
N HIS A 9 -2.58 -2.73 -4.98
CA HIS A 9 -3.59 -2.17 -4.08
C HIS A 9 -3.63 -2.82 -2.69
N ALA A 10 -2.45 -3.16 -2.14
CA ALA A 10 -2.33 -3.87 -0.87
C ALA A 10 -3.25 -5.09 -0.77
N GLY A 11 -3.38 -5.86 -1.88
CA GLY A 11 -4.22 -7.05 -1.92
C GLY A 11 -5.73 -6.78 -1.97
N MET A 12 -6.15 -5.53 -2.29
CA MET A 12 -7.54 -5.17 -2.57
C MET A 12 -8.49 -5.51 -1.41
N LEU A 13 -8.32 -4.83 -0.25
CA LEU A 13 -9.23 -4.98 0.88
C LEU A 13 -10.60 -4.35 0.54
N GLU A 14 -11.56 -5.18 0.18
CA GLU A 14 -12.92 -4.79 -0.21
C GLU A 14 -13.92 -4.90 0.95
N ASP A 15 -13.85 -6.01 1.70
CA ASP A 15 -14.74 -6.28 2.82
C ASP A 15 -14.12 -5.72 4.11
N LEU A 16 -14.70 -4.63 4.62
CA LEU A 16 -14.27 -3.95 5.84
C LEU A 16 -14.91 -4.53 7.11
N SER A 17 -15.70 -5.60 7.02
CA SER A 17 -16.16 -6.32 8.20
C SER A 17 -14.98 -6.91 8.99
N PRO A 18 -15.14 -7.20 10.29
CA PRO A 18 -14.08 -7.86 11.07
C PRO A 18 -13.59 -9.15 10.42
N GLU A 19 -14.49 -9.94 9.84
CA GLU A 19 -14.20 -11.19 9.16
C GLU A 19 -13.43 -10.96 7.85
N GLY A 20 -13.85 -9.97 7.06
CA GLY A 20 -13.18 -9.58 5.81
C GLY A 20 -11.76 -9.06 6.05
N VAL A 21 -11.57 -8.21 7.05
CA VAL A 21 -10.25 -7.71 7.45
C VAL A 21 -9.35 -8.85 7.95
N ALA A 22 -9.88 -9.79 8.72
CA ALA A 22 -9.14 -10.95 9.21
C ALA A 22 -8.68 -11.84 8.04
N ALA A 23 -9.57 -12.14 7.10
CA ALA A 23 -9.26 -12.93 5.91
C ALA A 23 -8.20 -12.24 5.04
N TRP A 24 -8.33 -10.92 4.83
CA TRP A 24 -7.34 -10.12 4.12
C TRP A 24 -5.95 -10.20 4.81
N ARG A 25 -5.89 -10.01 6.14
CA ARG A 25 -4.63 -10.11 6.89
C ARG A 25 -3.97 -11.47 6.74
N GLU A 26 -4.73 -12.56 6.83
CA GLU A 26 -4.21 -13.90 6.64
C GLU A 26 -3.61 -14.09 5.24
N GLY A 27 -4.30 -13.65 4.20
CA GLY A 27 -3.80 -13.66 2.82
C GLY A 27 -2.51 -12.85 2.65
N MET A 28 -2.49 -11.64 3.21
CA MET A 28 -1.33 -10.75 3.17
C MET A 28 -0.12 -11.36 3.89
N GLN A 29 -0.31 -11.99 5.05
CA GLN A 29 0.77 -12.66 5.79
C GLN A 29 1.37 -13.82 5.00
N ARG A 30 0.54 -14.62 4.34
CA ARG A 30 1.00 -15.71 3.45
C ARG A 30 1.85 -15.18 2.30
N LEU A 31 1.45 -14.06 1.69
CA LEU A 31 2.20 -13.41 0.62
C LEU A 31 3.48 -12.76 1.15
N ALA A 32 3.43 -12.11 2.31
CA ALA A 32 4.59 -11.48 2.94
C ALA A 32 5.69 -12.49 3.31
N ALA A 33 5.31 -13.76 3.58
CA ALA A 33 6.26 -14.85 3.80
C ALA A 33 7.07 -15.22 2.54
N ARG A 34 6.69 -14.72 1.36
CA ARG A 34 7.41 -14.95 0.10
C ARG A 34 8.37 -13.80 -0.18
N PRO A 35 9.70 -14.04 -0.23
CA PRO A 35 10.69 -12.96 -0.34
C PRO A 35 10.64 -12.21 -1.69
N ASN A 36 10.03 -12.80 -2.71
CA ASN A 36 9.88 -12.23 -4.05
C ASN A 36 8.54 -11.52 -4.27
N VAL A 37 7.76 -11.28 -3.20
CA VAL A 37 6.52 -10.50 -3.27
C VAL A 37 6.73 -9.15 -2.62
N VAL A 38 6.37 -8.08 -3.32
CA VAL A 38 6.31 -6.71 -2.82
C VAL A 38 4.87 -6.21 -2.91
N SER A 39 4.46 -5.31 -2.04
CA SER A 39 3.11 -4.77 -2.00
C SER A 39 3.07 -3.33 -2.47
N LYS A 40 2.16 -3.00 -3.38
CA LYS A 40 1.92 -1.64 -3.83
C LYS A 40 0.81 -1.00 -3.00
N LEU A 41 1.16 0.05 -2.29
CA LEU A 41 0.24 0.87 -1.49
C LEU A 41 -0.45 1.86 -2.42
N SER A 42 -1.57 1.46 -2.99
CA SER A 42 -2.30 2.23 -3.99
C SER A 42 -3.77 1.81 -4.02
N GLY A 43 -4.63 2.62 -4.64
CA GLY A 43 -6.02 2.25 -4.91
C GLY A 43 -6.88 1.99 -3.67
N LEU A 44 -6.50 2.51 -2.50
CA LEU A 44 -7.18 2.23 -1.24
C LEU A 44 -8.53 2.97 -1.10
N GLY A 45 -8.83 3.89 -2.01
CA GLY A 45 -10.15 4.53 -2.13
C GLY A 45 -11.09 3.85 -3.13
N THR A 46 -10.61 2.89 -3.90
CA THR A 46 -11.32 2.32 -5.07
C THR A 46 -12.68 1.72 -4.71
N PHE A 47 -12.78 0.98 -3.61
CA PHE A 47 -14.05 0.36 -3.18
C PHE A 47 -14.89 1.26 -2.27
N LEU A 48 -14.29 2.32 -1.72
CA LEU A 48 -14.96 3.29 -0.86
C LEU A 48 -15.52 4.48 -1.66
N HIS A 49 -15.01 4.70 -2.88
CA HIS A 49 -15.27 5.86 -3.72
C HIS A 49 -15.02 7.18 -2.98
N ARG A 50 -13.99 7.22 -2.15
CA ARG A 50 -13.56 8.41 -1.42
C ARG A 50 -12.10 8.27 -0.97
N ASN A 51 -11.46 9.41 -0.71
CA ASN A 51 -10.20 9.47 0.01
C ASN A 51 -10.52 9.40 1.53
N ASP A 52 -10.15 8.29 2.16
CA ASP A 52 -10.34 8.06 3.59
C ASP A 52 -8.95 7.93 4.27
N PRO A 53 -8.42 9.03 4.85
CA PRO A 53 -7.10 9.01 5.48
C PRO A 53 -6.94 7.99 6.59
N ASP A 54 -7.99 7.72 7.37
CA ASP A 54 -7.93 6.74 8.47
C ASP A 54 -7.85 5.31 7.93
N HIS A 55 -8.62 5.00 6.89
CA HIS A 55 -8.54 3.70 6.21
C HIS A 55 -7.17 3.50 5.57
N ILE A 56 -6.67 4.51 4.87
CA ILE A 56 -5.33 4.50 4.28
C ILE A 56 -4.27 4.26 5.35
N ALA A 57 -4.31 5.00 6.46
CA ALA A 57 -3.34 4.87 7.54
C ALA A 57 -3.35 3.46 8.17
N ARG A 58 -4.52 2.88 8.42
CA ARG A 58 -4.63 1.51 8.95
C ARG A 58 -4.07 0.48 7.98
N THR A 59 -4.48 0.55 6.72
CA THR A 59 -4.07 -0.43 5.70
C THR A 59 -2.57 -0.33 5.41
N VAL A 60 -2.03 0.87 5.31
CA VAL A 60 -0.59 1.11 5.12
C VAL A 60 0.20 0.56 6.30
N ARG A 61 -0.18 0.88 7.54
CA ARG A 61 0.49 0.39 8.76
C ARG A 61 0.51 -1.13 8.81
N ASP A 62 -0.63 -1.77 8.59
CA ASP A 62 -0.75 -3.23 8.65
C ASP A 62 0.08 -3.88 7.53
N THR A 63 0.07 -3.32 6.32
CA THR A 63 0.86 -3.83 5.19
C THR A 63 2.36 -3.67 5.44
N VAL A 64 2.80 -2.52 5.92
CA VAL A 64 4.21 -2.27 6.25
C VAL A 64 4.68 -3.18 7.39
N ALA A 65 3.84 -3.42 8.41
CA ALA A 65 4.16 -4.34 9.49
C ALA A 65 4.39 -5.79 9.00
N MET A 66 3.65 -6.22 7.98
CA MET A 66 3.77 -7.58 7.41
C MET A 66 4.92 -7.72 6.40
N PHE A 67 5.09 -6.76 5.49
CA PHE A 67 6.07 -6.83 4.39
C PHE A 67 7.40 -6.15 4.71
N GLY A 68 7.42 -5.18 5.62
CA GLY A 68 8.52 -4.24 5.79
C GLY A 68 8.49 -3.12 4.74
N ALA A 69 8.96 -1.93 5.10
CA ALA A 69 8.94 -0.76 4.23
C ALA A 69 9.69 -1.00 2.91
N GLU A 70 10.79 -1.75 2.94
CA GLU A 70 11.60 -2.09 1.76
C GLU A 70 10.90 -2.99 0.74
N ARG A 71 9.77 -3.57 1.10
CA ARG A 71 8.91 -4.34 0.20
C ARG A 71 7.54 -3.72 -0.01
N CYS A 72 7.41 -2.43 0.33
CA CYS A 72 6.24 -1.62 0.04
C CYS A 72 6.61 -0.49 -0.92
N LEU A 73 5.70 -0.14 -1.83
CA LEU A 73 5.88 1.00 -2.72
C LEU A 73 4.57 1.75 -2.92
N PHE A 74 4.65 3.07 -2.91
CA PHE A 74 3.52 3.96 -3.16
C PHE A 74 3.11 3.95 -4.63
N GLY A 75 1.81 4.06 -4.89
CA GLY A 75 1.25 4.33 -6.20
C GLY A 75 0.00 5.20 -6.08
N SER A 76 -0.11 6.23 -6.93
CA SER A 76 -1.24 7.16 -6.87
C SER A 76 -2.57 6.57 -7.38
N ASN A 77 -2.50 5.56 -8.23
CA ASN A 77 -3.67 5.04 -8.96
C ASN A 77 -4.41 6.12 -9.79
N PHE A 78 -3.70 7.22 -10.14
CA PHE A 78 -4.26 8.23 -11.04
C PHE A 78 -4.19 7.73 -12.50
N PRO A 79 -5.20 8.04 -13.32
CA PRO A 79 -6.28 9.01 -13.05
C PRO A 79 -7.54 8.43 -12.35
N ILE A 80 -7.60 7.17 -11.99
CA ILE A 80 -8.81 6.56 -11.42
C ILE A 80 -9.24 7.28 -10.13
N GLU A 81 -8.31 7.53 -9.20
CA GLU A 81 -8.59 8.22 -7.94
C GLU A 81 -9.13 9.64 -8.13
N LYS A 82 -8.94 10.26 -9.30
CA LYS A 82 -9.49 11.59 -9.64
C LYS A 82 -11.01 11.64 -9.57
N LEU A 83 -11.67 10.50 -9.62
CA LEU A 83 -13.14 10.43 -9.53
C LEU A 83 -13.67 10.88 -8.15
N TRP A 84 -12.85 10.84 -7.09
CA TRP A 84 -13.28 11.17 -5.73
C TRP A 84 -12.27 11.97 -4.91
N THR A 85 -11.09 12.29 -5.44
CA THR A 85 -10.09 13.08 -4.72
C THR A 85 -9.16 13.84 -5.66
N SER A 86 -8.51 14.87 -5.13
CA SER A 86 -7.38 15.51 -5.82
C SER A 86 -6.09 14.71 -5.60
N TYR A 87 -5.12 14.89 -6.51
CA TYR A 87 -3.79 14.29 -6.36
C TYR A 87 -3.09 14.75 -5.07
N ALA A 88 -3.21 16.05 -4.75
CA ALA A 88 -2.60 16.62 -3.56
C ALA A 88 -3.18 16.02 -2.26
N ASP A 89 -4.49 15.88 -2.18
CA ASP A 89 -5.16 15.30 -1.01
C ASP A 89 -4.82 13.83 -0.85
N LEU A 90 -4.75 13.09 -1.96
CA LEU A 90 -4.34 11.68 -1.94
C LEU A 90 -2.91 11.53 -1.42
N VAL A 91 -1.96 12.26 -1.98
CA VAL A 91 -0.55 12.23 -1.53
C VAL A 91 -0.44 12.66 -0.08
N GLY A 92 -1.22 13.68 0.34
CA GLY A 92 -1.30 14.12 1.73
C GLY A 92 -1.74 13.00 2.68
N ALA A 93 -2.76 12.22 2.31
CA ALA A 93 -3.24 11.09 3.10
C ALA A 93 -2.16 10.00 3.27
N TYR A 94 -1.46 9.64 2.18
CA TYR A 94 -0.35 8.67 2.27
C TYR A 94 0.84 9.20 3.06
N ARG A 95 1.20 10.47 2.91
CA ARG A 95 2.24 11.09 3.75
C ARG A 95 1.88 11.08 5.23
N GLY A 96 0.63 11.35 5.56
CA GLY A 96 0.11 11.21 6.93
C GLY A 96 0.21 9.77 7.45
N ALA A 97 -0.13 8.79 6.61
CA ALA A 97 -0.09 7.37 6.97
C ALA A 97 1.33 6.89 7.31
N VAL A 98 2.36 7.39 6.64
CA VAL A 98 3.76 7.00 6.86
C VAL A 98 4.52 7.91 7.82
N ALA A 99 3.93 9.01 8.28
CA ALA A 99 4.60 9.97 9.16
C ALA A 99 5.24 9.35 10.43
N PRO A 100 4.68 8.28 11.05
CA PRO A 100 5.31 7.61 12.20
C PRO A 100 6.55 6.79 11.85
N LEU A 101 6.84 6.54 10.57
CA LEU A 101 7.99 5.74 10.13
C LEU A 101 9.28 6.56 10.12
N SER A 102 10.42 5.89 10.09
CA SER A 102 11.72 6.53 9.94
C SER A 102 11.91 7.12 8.53
N ALA A 103 12.81 8.08 8.39
CA ALA A 103 13.13 8.68 7.10
C ALA A 103 13.57 7.65 6.04
N PRO A 104 14.42 6.65 6.34
CA PRO A 104 14.76 5.59 5.40
C PRO A 104 13.56 4.73 4.97
N GLU A 105 12.62 4.44 5.88
CA GLU A 105 11.40 3.69 5.56
C GLU A 105 10.47 4.50 4.64
N ILE A 106 10.34 5.80 4.89
CA ILE A 106 9.56 6.70 4.03
C ILE A 106 10.18 6.77 2.62
N ASP A 107 11.50 6.93 2.52
CA ASP A 107 12.19 6.92 1.22
C ASP A 107 12.01 5.57 0.50
N ALA A 108 12.10 4.45 1.22
CA ALA A 108 11.83 3.14 0.65
C ALA A 108 10.46 3.09 -0.02
N ILE A 109 9.41 3.50 0.69
CA ILE A 109 8.02 3.45 0.21
C ILE A 109 7.79 4.39 -0.99
N PHE A 110 8.29 5.63 -0.93
CA PHE A 110 8.01 6.62 -1.98
C PHE A 110 8.98 6.59 -3.17
N ALA A 111 10.15 5.97 -3.05
CA ALA A 111 11.16 6.01 -4.10
C ALA A 111 11.98 4.73 -4.26
N ALA A 112 12.72 4.31 -3.23
CA ALA A 112 13.79 3.33 -3.40
C ALA A 112 13.26 1.94 -3.81
N THR A 113 12.15 1.49 -3.23
CA THR A 113 11.54 0.20 -3.60
C THR A 113 11.07 0.19 -5.06
N ALA A 114 10.43 1.27 -5.52
CA ALA A 114 10.00 1.38 -6.91
C ALA A 114 11.19 1.36 -7.88
N ARG A 115 12.25 2.12 -7.58
CA ARG A 115 13.48 2.14 -8.40
C ARG A 115 14.07 0.74 -8.52
N ARG A 116 14.18 0.02 -7.42
CA ARG A 116 14.71 -1.35 -7.41
C ARG A 116 13.85 -2.33 -8.18
N VAL A 117 12.53 -2.32 -7.94
CA VAL A 117 11.58 -3.28 -8.51
C VAL A 117 11.42 -3.07 -10.02
N TYR A 118 11.31 -1.80 -10.44
CA TYR A 118 11.11 -1.45 -11.85
C TYR A 118 12.42 -1.15 -12.61
N ARG A 119 13.57 -1.21 -11.92
CA ARG A 119 14.90 -0.97 -12.51
C ARG A 119 15.04 0.41 -13.15
N LEU A 120 14.54 1.43 -12.45
CA LEU A 120 14.58 2.84 -12.88
C LEU A 120 15.94 3.49 -12.55
#